data_6e2b6b1b31d93c44575f7c9043806cac
#
_entry.id   6e2b6b1b31d93c44575f7c9043806cac
#
_cell.length_a   1.000
_cell.length_b   1.000
_cell.length_c   1.000
_cell.angle_alpha   90.00
_cell.angle_beta   90.00
_cell.angle_gamma   90.00
#
_symmetry.space_group_name_H-M   'P 1'
#
loop_
_entity.id
_entity.type
_entity.pdbx_description
1 polymer ?
#
loop_
_entity_poly.entity_id
_entity_poly.type
_entity_poly.pdbx_seq_one_letter_code
_entity_poly.pdbx_strand_id
1 'polypeptide(L)'
;YANAGYPVLLAARYSGSLGNQVALALTPGSAAGTWRFTLGLPGQVAETFDNLPAPSPAALWGNLVNAVNLGSGALRGPSQLCVASLGNATTTQPAVLVGQSLLNGSDGAAGVSVPALVGQDSLPRTGMYALRGQGCSLLLLADADDPTHWTGQAGFAQQEGLYAILTGPSGDGIPAAIATKQGSGLDSYSAKLMFGDWVYWNDPVSGTIRLVSPQGFVAGRLANLSPEQSSLNKPLYGVVGTQRAGVPGSAQTTGYSTAELATLLGNGIDVIANPQPAGSFWGVRGGHNSSSGASVNGDNYTRLTNFIAATLSAGMGQYVGQVISAGLFQRIRSTQLSFLQGLLGQGILGSIDGSVPFSVVCDASNNPAARVGLGYVQSDAQVRYQAINERFIVNLEGGQTVQVTRQTLPTGQVV
;
A
#
# COMPACT_ATOMS: atom_id res chain seq x y z
N TYR A 1 12.93 -34.07 -0.68
CA TYR A 1 14.14 -34.32 -1.47
C TYR A 1 14.99 -35.34 -0.71
N ALA A 2 15.40 -36.42 -1.38
CA ALA A 2 16.30 -37.38 -0.78
C ALA A 2 17.66 -36.70 -0.52
N ASN A 3 18.07 -36.60 0.74
CA ASN A 3 19.32 -35.98 1.19
C ASN A 3 20.58 -36.79 0.77
N ALA A 4 20.46 -37.66 -0.25
CA ALA A 4 21.47 -38.63 -0.60
C ALA A 4 22.67 -37.95 -1.27
N GLY A 5 23.80 -37.98 -0.59
CA GLY A 5 25.12 -37.71 -1.19
C GLY A 5 25.70 -36.32 -1.05
N TYR A 6 25.04 -35.37 -0.35
CA TYR A 6 25.58 -34.01 -0.15
C TYR A 6 25.90 -33.73 1.33
N PRO A 7 27.01 -33.00 1.62
CA PRO A 7 27.36 -32.67 2.99
C PRO A 7 26.53 -31.48 3.54
N VAL A 8 26.09 -30.56 2.67
CA VAL A 8 25.27 -29.39 3.00
C VAL A 8 24.18 -29.21 1.95
N LEU A 9 22.99 -28.86 2.40
CA LEU A 9 21.87 -28.48 1.57
C LEU A 9 21.64 -26.98 1.75
N LEU A 10 21.48 -26.27 0.64
CA LEU A 10 21.20 -24.85 0.59
C LEU A 10 19.83 -24.62 -0.04
N ALA A 11 19.04 -23.78 0.58
CA ALA A 11 17.78 -23.29 0.03
C ALA A 11 17.81 -21.77 -0.03
N ALA A 12 17.36 -21.20 -1.14
CA ALA A 12 17.17 -19.76 -1.21
C ALA A 12 16.12 -19.30 -0.17
N ARG A 13 16.33 -18.14 0.46
CA ARG A 13 15.37 -17.58 1.44
C ARG A 13 14.04 -17.23 0.80
N TYR A 14 14.05 -16.89 -0.48
CA TYR A 14 12.86 -16.52 -1.24
C TYR A 14 12.61 -17.53 -2.35
N SER A 15 11.38 -17.98 -2.46
CA SER A 15 10.93 -18.87 -3.54
C SER A 15 10.98 -18.13 -4.89
N GLY A 16 11.14 -18.87 -5.97
CA GLY A 16 11.10 -18.34 -7.32
C GLY A 16 12.35 -18.68 -8.14
N SER A 17 12.31 -18.36 -9.42
CA SER A 17 13.39 -18.59 -10.38
C SER A 17 14.65 -17.76 -10.09
N LEU A 18 14.49 -16.61 -9.39
CA LEU A 18 15.61 -15.76 -8.99
C LEU A 18 16.60 -16.53 -8.10
N GLY A 19 16.12 -17.46 -7.27
CA GLY A 19 16.97 -18.34 -6.48
C GLY A 19 17.97 -19.13 -7.29
N ASN A 20 17.66 -19.49 -8.53
CA ASN A 20 18.57 -20.22 -9.42
C ASN A 20 19.80 -19.40 -9.87
N GLN A 21 19.76 -18.06 -9.69
CA GLN A 21 20.88 -17.17 -10.00
C GLN A 21 21.85 -17.00 -8.82
N VAL A 22 21.51 -17.56 -7.65
CA VAL A 22 22.41 -17.52 -6.51
C VAL A 22 23.59 -18.46 -6.78
N ALA A 23 24.73 -17.87 -7.09
CA ALA A 23 25.98 -18.58 -7.31
C ALA A 23 26.67 -18.84 -5.97
N LEU A 24 27.35 -19.99 -5.87
CA LEU A 24 28.09 -20.39 -4.69
C LEU A 24 29.52 -20.79 -5.04
N ALA A 25 30.43 -20.50 -4.12
CA ALA A 25 31.81 -20.92 -4.21
C ALA A 25 32.33 -21.35 -2.84
N LEU A 26 33.13 -22.40 -2.83
CA LEU A 26 33.91 -22.87 -1.68
C LEU A 26 35.37 -22.89 -2.08
N THR A 27 36.20 -22.13 -1.41
CA THR A 27 37.63 -21.95 -1.70
C THR A 27 38.46 -21.99 -0.42
N PRO A 28 39.79 -22.16 -0.47
CA PRO A 28 40.63 -21.96 0.70
C PRO A 28 40.38 -20.56 1.31
N GLY A 29 40.38 -20.49 2.64
CA GLY A 29 40.21 -19.26 3.39
C GLY A 29 41.46 -18.39 3.39
N SER A 30 41.32 -17.16 3.91
CA SER A 30 42.45 -16.22 4.07
C SER A 30 43.50 -16.74 5.06
N ALA A 31 43.09 -17.47 6.10
CA ALA A 31 43.99 -18.12 7.05
C ALA A 31 44.27 -19.54 6.61
N ALA A 32 45.50 -19.99 6.85
CA ALA A 32 45.92 -21.36 6.52
C ALA A 32 45.05 -22.40 7.24
N GLY A 33 44.65 -23.46 6.53
CA GLY A 33 43.82 -24.55 7.10
C GLY A 33 42.35 -24.18 7.28
N THR A 34 41.89 -23.07 6.75
CA THR A 34 40.49 -22.65 6.79
C THR A 34 39.90 -22.64 5.39
N TRP A 35 38.56 -22.49 5.34
CA TRP A 35 37.82 -22.39 4.10
C TRP A 35 37.02 -21.10 4.04
N ARG A 36 36.75 -20.66 2.82
CA ARG A 36 35.88 -19.51 2.52
C ARG A 36 34.68 -19.98 1.72
N PHE A 37 33.48 -19.63 2.20
CA PHE A 37 32.25 -19.85 1.47
C PHE A 37 31.68 -18.51 1.00
N THR A 38 31.28 -18.42 -0.27
CA THR A 38 30.73 -17.20 -0.88
C THR A 38 29.41 -17.50 -1.55
N LEU A 39 28.42 -16.62 -1.32
CA LEU A 39 27.14 -16.60 -2.00
C LEU A 39 27.03 -15.30 -2.77
N GLY A 40 26.68 -15.35 -4.03
CA GLY A 40 26.52 -14.16 -4.89
C GLY A 40 25.21 -14.18 -5.65
N LEU A 41 24.55 -13.03 -5.74
CA LEU A 41 23.42 -12.81 -6.63
C LEU A 41 23.82 -11.69 -7.59
N PRO A 42 23.57 -11.81 -8.90
CA PRO A 42 23.89 -10.77 -9.86
C PRO A 42 23.30 -9.40 -9.43
N GLY A 43 24.14 -8.35 -9.50
CA GLY A 43 23.75 -7.00 -9.08
C GLY A 43 23.85 -6.71 -7.58
N GLN A 44 24.22 -7.71 -6.76
CA GLN A 44 24.42 -7.53 -5.31
C GLN A 44 25.87 -7.81 -4.90
N VAL A 45 26.27 -7.23 -3.76
CA VAL A 45 27.56 -7.54 -3.15
C VAL A 45 27.52 -8.97 -2.63
N ALA A 46 28.52 -9.78 -3.01
CA ALA A 46 28.59 -11.17 -2.61
C ALA A 46 28.73 -11.32 -1.08
N GLU A 47 28.02 -12.26 -0.53
CA GLU A 47 28.12 -12.67 0.87
C GLU A 47 29.32 -13.58 1.05
N THR A 48 30.28 -13.21 1.89
CA THR A 48 31.50 -13.96 2.11
C THR A 48 31.59 -14.38 3.58
N PHE A 49 31.73 -15.68 3.81
CA PHE A 49 31.98 -16.31 5.10
C PHE A 49 33.38 -16.89 5.06
N ASP A 50 34.36 -16.13 5.55
CA ASP A 50 35.77 -16.47 5.48
C ASP A 50 36.26 -17.13 6.77
N ASN A 51 37.40 -17.81 6.66
CA ASN A 51 38.11 -18.44 7.78
C ASN A 51 37.27 -19.46 8.55
N LEU A 52 36.45 -20.26 7.84
CA LEU A 52 35.69 -21.35 8.42
C LEU A 52 36.66 -22.44 8.89
N PRO A 53 36.70 -22.77 10.20
CA PRO A 53 37.62 -23.80 10.70
C PRO A 53 37.26 -25.18 10.15
N ALA A 54 38.26 -25.93 9.76
CA ALA A 54 38.11 -27.27 9.14
C ALA A 54 39.01 -28.35 9.80
N PRO A 55 38.91 -28.58 11.13
CA PRO A 55 39.67 -29.59 11.82
C PRO A 55 39.30 -31.01 11.37
N SER A 56 38.09 -31.17 10.85
CA SER A 56 37.59 -32.35 10.16
C SER A 56 36.54 -31.98 9.13
N PRO A 57 36.22 -32.85 8.15
CA PRO A 57 35.16 -32.55 7.19
C PRO A 57 33.81 -32.24 7.86
N ALA A 58 33.39 -33.08 8.81
CA ALA A 58 32.12 -32.87 9.52
C ALA A 58 32.08 -31.52 10.27
N ALA A 59 33.18 -31.11 10.87
CA ALA A 59 33.30 -29.83 11.55
C ALA A 59 33.20 -28.65 10.57
N LEU A 60 33.85 -28.75 9.41
CA LEU A 60 33.73 -27.70 8.38
C LEU A 60 32.27 -27.53 7.94
N TRP A 61 31.59 -28.61 7.63
CA TRP A 61 30.20 -28.51 7.16
C TRP A 61 29.25 -27.99 8.24
N GLY A 62 29.46 -28.33 9.51
CA GLY A 62 28.76 -27.76 10.64
C GLY A 62 29.05 -26.26 10.79
N ASN A 63 30.31 -25.82 10.69
CA ASN A 63 30.72 -24.43 10.77
C ASN A 63 30.15 -23.61 9.62
N LEU A 64 30.10 -24.19 8.40
CA LEU A 64 29.50 -23.54 7.24
C LEU A 64 27.99 -23.31 7.44
N VAL A 65 27.26 -24.32 7.89
CA VAL A 65 25.81 -24.20 8.19
C VAL A 65 25.56 -23.15 9.26
N ASN A 66 26.35 -23.14 10.32
CA ASN A 66 26.24 -22.12 11.38
C ASN A 66 26.56 -20.71 10.85
N ALA A 67 27.61 -20.57 10.06
CA ALA A 67 28.02 -19.28 9.50
C ALA A 67 26.92 -18.71 8.56
N VAL A 68 26.33 -19.54 7.71
CA VAL A 68 25.24 -19.11 6.81
C VAL A 68 24.00 -18.71 7.62
N ASN A 69 23.61 -19.49 8.65
CA ASN A 69 22.36 -19.27 9.37
C ASN A 69 22.47 -18.23 10.49
N LEU A 70 23.61 -18.12 11.15
CA LEU A 70 23.80 -17.29 12.34
C LEU A 70 24.81 -16.14 12.12
N GLY A 71 25.58 -16.21 11.04
CA GLY A 71 26.70 -15.31 10.77
C GLY A 71 28.02 -15.84 11.32
N SER A 72 29.12 -15.21 10.90
CA SER A 72 30.48 -15.49 11.36
C SER A 72 31.00 -14.34 12.24
N GLY A 73 30.68 -14.37 13.52
CA GLY A 73 31.11 -13.38 14.51
C GLY A 73 30.61 -11.97 14.21
N ALA A 74 31.34 -10.96 14.71
CA ALA A 74 31.00 -9.56 14.53
C ALA A 74 31.19 -9.02 13.09
N LEU A 75 31.83 -9.80 12.22
CA LEU A 75 32.21 -9.34 10.89
C LEU A 75 31.14 -9.58 9.82
N ARG A 76 30.32 -10.63 10.00
CA ARG A 76 29.28 -11.01 9.04
C ARG A 76 28.05 -11.55 9.75
N GLY A 77 26.90 -10.91 9.53
CA GLY A 77 25.60 -11.43 9.98
C GLY A 77 25.14 -12.65 9.18
N PRO A 78 23.96 -13.19 9.49
CA PRO A 78 23.34 -14.31 8.75
C PRO A 78 23.20 -14.01 7.27
N SER A 79 23.24 -15.05 6.42
CA SER A 79 22.97 -14.88 4.99
C SER A 79 21.57 -14.30 4.77
N GLN A 80 21.49 -13.34 3.86
CA GLN A 80 20.24 -12.79 3.37
C GLN A 80 19.72 -13.55 2.13
N LEU A 81 20.58 -14.36 1.52
CA LEU A 81 20.28 -15.10 0.28
C LEU A 81 19.81 -16.53 0.55
N CYS A 82 20.44 -17.22 1.52
CA CYS A 82 20.23 -18.66 1.72
C CYS A 82 20.01 -19.03 3.17
N VAL A 83 19.40 -20.20 3.35
CA VAL A 83 19.39 -20.99 4.58
C VAL A 83 20.12 -22.29 4.31
N ALA A 84 20.94 -22.73 5.26
CA ALA A 84 21.72 -23.96 5.16
C ALA A 84 21.23 -25.03 6.15
N SER A 85 21.33 -26.29 5.76
CA SER A 85 21.15 -27.44 6.66
C SER A 85 22.22 -28.51 6.36
N LEU A 86 22.55 -29.31 7.36
CA LEU A 86 23.42 -30.46 7.16
C LEU A 86 22.75 -31.52 6.30
N GLY A 87 23.47 -32.04 5.34
CA GLY A 87 23.11 -33.24 4.61
C GLY A 87 23.56 -34.51 5.33
N ASN A 88 23.48 -35.62 4.63
CA ASN A 88 23.87 -36.96 5.20
C ASN A 88 25.31 -37.38 4.88
N ALA A 89 26.02 -36.65 4.02
CA ALA A 89 27.39 -36.97 3.60
C ALA A 89 28.45 -36.07 4.30
N THR A 90 28.30 -35.84 5.59
CA THR A 90 29.15 -34.90 6.36
C THR A 90 30.64 -35.33 6.47
N THR A 91 30.96 -36.59 6.16
CA THR A 91 32.37 -37.08 6.10
C THR A 91 33.06 -36.78 4.77
N THR A 92 32.33 -36.24 3.77
CA THR A 92 32.91 -35.87 2.48
C THR A 92 34.01 -34.84 2.64
N GLN A 93 35.19 -35.10 2.06
CA GLN A 93 36.30 -34.14 2.06
C GLN A 93 35.91 -32.89 1.30
N PRO A 94 36.25 -31.69 1.82
CA PRO A 94 36.02 -30.46 1.12
C PRO A 94 36.90 -30.35 -0.14
N ALA A 95 36.32 -29.89 -1.23
CA ALA A 95 36.99 -29.59 -2.48
C ALA A 95 36.66 -28.20 -2.94
N VAL A 96 37.59 -27.58 -3.70
CA VAL A 96 37.32 -26.28 -4.31
C VAL A 96 36.12 -26.41 -5.25
N LEU A 97 35.15 -25.54 -5.04
CA LEU A 97 33.92 -25.47 -5.81
C LEU A 97 33.70 -24.02 -6.23
N VAL A 98 33.53 -23.79 -7.52
CA VAL A 98 33.26 -22.45 -8.09
C VAL A 98 32.26 -22.58 -9.25
N GLY A 99 31.47 -21.54 -9.45
CA GLY A 99 30.56 -21.46 -10.59
C GLY A 99 29.34 -22.40 -10.50
N GLN A 100 29.02 -22.89 -9.30
CA GLN A 100 27.75 -23.59 -9.07
C GLN A 100 26.66 -22.59 -8.70
N SER A 101 25.43 -22.92 -9.08
CA SER A 101 24.25 -22.12 -8.69
C SER A 101 23.18 -23.04 -8.08
N LEU A 102 22.28 -22.43 -7.32
CA LEU A 102 21.09 -23.13 -6.86
C LEU A 102 20.23 -23.52 -8.06
N LEU A 103 19.43 -24.55 -7.89
CA LEU A 103 18.59 -25.12 -8.94
C LEU A 103 17.15 -25.35 -8.42
N ASN A 104 16.25 -25.64 -9.36
CA ASN A 104 14.85 -26.02 -9.10
C ASN A 104 13.98 -24.92 -8.48
N GLY A 105 14.43 -23.67 -8.51
CA GLY A 105 13.54 -22.53 -8.26
C GLY A 105 12.60 -22.34 -9.46
N SER A 106 11.32 -22.19 -9.20
CA SER A 106 10.34 -21.85 -10.22
C SER A 106 9.44 -20.74 -9.70
N ASP A 107 9.18 -19.78 -10.55
CA ASP A 107 8.12 -18.82 -10.31
C ASP A 107 6.80 -19.59 -10.43
N GLY A 108 5.80 -19.23 -9.68
CA GLY A 108 4.51 -19.91 -9.74
C GLY A 108 3.94 -20.02 -11.16
N ALA A 109 2.70 -20.37 -11.32
CA ALA A 109 2.04 -20.40 -12.62
C ALA A 109 2.22 -19.06 -13.35
N ALA A 110 2.62 -19.10 -14.61
CA ALA A 110 2.73 -17.89 -15.44
C ALA A 110 1.34 -17.26 -15.55
N GLY A 111 1.23 -16.00 -15.10
CA GLY A 111 0.00 -15.22 -15.15
C GLY A 111 -1.02 -15.63 -14.08
N VAL A 112 -1.05 -14.91 -12.98
CA VAL A 112 -2.17 -14.97 -12.04
C VAL A 112 -3.33 -14.19 -12.67
N SER A 113 -4.44 -14.87 -12.95
CA SER A 113 -5.62 -14.21 -13.53
C SER A 113 -6.35 -13.35 -12.50
N VAL A 114 -7.05 -12.32 -12.97
CA VAL A 114 -7.88 -11.46 -12.10
C VAL A 114 -8.91 -12.26 -11.30
N PRO A 115 -9.63 -13.24 -11.86
CA PRO A 115 -10.50 -14.12 -11.09
C PRO A 115 -9.79 -14.88 -9.95
N ALA A 116 -8.54 -15.27 -10.13
CA ALA A 116 -7.76 -15.93 -9.06
C ALA A 116 -7.40 -14.95 -7.93
N LEU A 117 -7.10 -13.70 -8.27
CA LEU A 117 -6.87 -12.62 -7.28
C LEU A 117 -8.15 -12.26 -6.53
N VAL A 118 -9.28 -12.21 -7.20
CA VAL A 118 -10.59 -12.02 -6.58
C VAL A 118 -10.91 -13.21 -5.65
N GLY A 119 -10.71 -14.43 -6.12
CA GLY A 119 -10.90 -15.65 -5.34
C GLY A 119 -12.36 -15.94 -5.02
N GLN A 120 -12.58 -16.64 -3.89
CA GLN A 120 -13.91 -17.06 -3.43
C GLN A 120 -14.06 -16.93 -1.92
N ASP A 121 -15.29 -16.63 -1.46
CA ASP A 121 -15.63 -16.43 -0.04
C ASP A 121 -15.99 -17.74 0.70
N SER A 122 -15.99 -18.88 0.00
CA SER A 122 -16.16 -20.20 0.64
C SER A 122 -14.88 -20.65 1.35
N LEU A 123 -15.03 -21.38 2.47
CA LEU A 123 -13.87 -21.90 3.22
C LEU A 123 -13.21 -23.10 2.52
N PRO A 124 -11.87 -23.12 2.40
CA PRO A 124 -10.93 -22.06 2.76
C PRO A 124 -11.04 -20.87 1.78
N ARG A 125 -11.12 -19.66 2.31
CA ARG A 125 -11.19 -18.44 1.48
C ARG A 125 -9.93 -18.26 0.67
N THR A 126 -10.07 -17.75 -0.56
CA THR A 126 -8.96 -17.48 -1.48
C THR A 126 -9.04 -16.05 -2.02
N GLY A 127 -7.93 -15.57 -2.62
CA GLY A 127 -7.83 -14.24 -3.19
C GLY A 127 -8.14 -13.14 -2.17
N MET A 128 -8.84 -12.08 -2.58
CA MET A 128 -9.16 -10.95 -1.70
C MET A 128 -10.01 -11.36 -0.47
N TYR A 129 -10.83 -12.40 -0.59
CA TYR A 129 -11.67 -12.85 0.53
C TYR A 129 -10.88 -13.43 1.70
N ALA A 130 -9.63 -13.86 1.48
CA ALA A 130 -8.72 -14.26 2.55
C ALA A 130 -8.35 -13.10 3.48
N LEU A 131 -8.57 -11.85 3.07
CA LEU A 131 -8.30 -10.63 3.85
C LEU A 131 -9.42 -10.27 4.83
N ARG A 132 -10.54 -11.00 4.84
CA ARG A 132 -11.62 -10.74 5.81
C ARG A 132 -11.11 -10.78 7.25
N GLY A 133 -11.41 -9.73 8.01
CA GLY A 133 -11.05 -9.65 9.43
C GLY A 133 -9.55 -9.45 9.71
N GLN A 134 -8.71 -9.18 8.69
CA GLN A 134 -7.27 -8.97 8.88
C GLN A 134 -6.90 -7.55 9.32
N GLY A 135 -7.88 -6.65 9.49
CA GLY A 135 -7.63 -5.27 9.95
C GLY A 135 -6.91 -4.39 8.93
N CYS A 136 -7.01 -4.70 7.64
CA CYS A 136 -6.46 -3.87 6.57
C CYS A 136 -7.23 -2.54 6.46
N SER A 137 -6.62 -1.50 5.91
CA SER A 137 -7.28 -0.22 5.58
C SER A 137 -7.38 0.04 4.09
N LEU A 138 -6.49 -0.56 3.31
CA LEU A 138 -6.43 -0.43 1.85
C LEU A 138 -6.46 -1.82 1.23
N LEU A 139 -7.08 -1.91 0.06
CA LEU A 139 -7.14 -3.10 -0.77
C LEU A 139 -6.64 -2.78 -2.17
N LEU A 140 -5.78 -3.61 -2.72
CA LEU A 140 -5.50 -3.65 -4.15
C LEU A 140 -5.28 -5.08 -4.60
N LEU A 141 -5.72 -5.40 -5.79
CA LEU A 141 -5.34 -6.62 -6.49
C LEU A 141 -4.33 -6.21 -7.57
N ALA A 142 -3.08 -6.65 -7.40
CA ALA A 142 -1.97 -6.20 -8.22
C ALA A 142 -2.23 -6.44 -9.70
N ASP A 143 -2.15 -5.38 -10.51
CA ASP A 143 -2.33 -5.37 -11.95
C ASP A 143 -3.69 -5.92 -12.43
N ALA A 144 -4.70 -5.96 -11.54
CA ALA A 144 -6.05 -6.41 -11.87
C ALA A 144 -6.82 -5.28 -12.56
N ASP A 145 -6.75 -5.24 -13.88
CA ASP A 145 -7.30 -4.20 -14.74
C ASP A 145 -8.63 -4.59 -15.42
N ASP A 146 -9.18 -5.76 -15.12
CA ASP A 146 -10.45 -6.25 -15.68
C ASP A 146 -11.65 -5.53 -15.05
N PRO A 147 -12.41 -4.73 -15.83
CA PRO A 147 -13.54 -3.95 -15.34
C PRO A 147 -14.69 -4.78 -14.77
N THR A 148 -14.82 -6.04 -15.18
CA THR A 148 -15.90 -6.93 -14.71
C THR A 148 -15.81 -7.25 -13.22
N HIS A 149 -14.64 -7.05 -12.63
CA HIS A 149 -14.38 -7.32 -11.22
C HIS A 149 -14.33 -6.06 -10.33
N TRP A 150 -14.46 -4.85 -10.88
CA TRP A 150 -14.36 -3.61 -10.09
C TRP A 150 -15.46 -3.46 -9.06
N THR A 151 -16.71 -3.72 -9.44
CA THR A 151 -17.85 -3.62 -8.50
C THR A 151 -17.77 -4.65 -7.37
N GLY A 152 -17.26 -5.86 -7.67
CA GLY A 152 -16.99 -6.88 -6.65
C GLY A 152 -15.92 -6.45 -5.64
N GLN A 153 -14.81 -5.86 -6.12
CA GLN A 153 -13.76 -5.32 -5.26
C GLN A 153 -14.27 -4.16 -4.40
N ALA A 154 -15.04 -3.23 -5.00
CA ALA A 154 -15.65 -2.11 -4.28
C ALA A 154 -16.66 -2.59 -3.21
N GLY A 155 -17.48 -3.58 -3.54
CA GLY A 155 -18.44 -4.19 -2.60
C GLY A 155 -17.75 -4.89 -1.43
N PHE A 156 -16.67 -5.65 -1.68
CA PHE A 156 -15.86 -6.25 -0.63
C PHE A 156 -15.21 -5.19 0.25
N ALA A 157 -14.63 -4.14 -0.35
CA ALA A 157 -14.03 -3.04 0.39
C ALA A 157 -15.05 -2.33 1.29
N GLN A 158 -16.27 -2.10 0.80
CA GLN A 158 -17.35 -1.51 1.58
C GLN A 158 -17.77 -2.38 2.77
N GLN A 159 -17.86 -3.70 2.57
CA GLN A 159 -18.24 -4.64 3.63
C GLN A 159 -17.19 -4.73 4.74
N GLU A 160 -15.90 -4.69 4.38
CA GLU A 160 -14.79 -4.82 5.33
C GLU A 160 -14.28 -3.47 5.87
N GLY A 161 -14.86 -2.34 5.44
CA GLY A 161 -14.37 -1.01 5.84
C GLY A 161 -13.00 -0.66 5.23
N LEU A 162 -12.72 -1.17 4.03
CA LEU A 162 -11.47 -0.93 3.29
C LEU A 162 -11.67 0.17 2.24
N TYR A 163 -10.56 0.64 1.68
CA TYR A 163 -10.56 1.50 0.50
C TYR A 163 -9.83 0.79 -0.64
N ALA A 164 -10.57 0.39 -1.68
CA ALA A 164 -10.04 -0.34 -2.83
C ALA A 164 -9.38 0.62 -3.83
N ILE A 165 -8.17 0.28 -4.29
CA ILE A 165 -7.47 1.02 -5.36
C ILE A 165 -7.52 0.16 -6.62
N LEU A 166 -8.34 0.57 -7.56
CA LEU A 166 -8.57 -0.08 -8.84
C LEU A 166 -7.74 0.58 -9.94
N THR A 167 -7.52 -0.12 -11.04
CA THR A 167 -6.85 0.43 -12.24
C THR A 167 -7.62 0.11 -13.50
N GLY A 168 -7.56 1.03 -14.46
CA GLY A 168 -8.03 0.78 -15.83
C GLY A 168 -7.07 -0.09 -16.63
N PRO A 169 -7.53 -0.64 -17.76
CA PRO A 169 -6.70 -1.40 -18.70
C PRO A 169 -5.47 -0.61 -19.14
N SER A 170 -4.34 -1.32 -19.24
CA SER A 170 -3.06 -0.72 -19.64
C SER A 170 -3.14 -0.06 -21.02
N GLY A 171 -2.75 1.21 -21.12
CA GLY A 171 -2.74 1.97 -22.37
C GLY A 171 -4.12 2.45 -22.85
N ASP A 172 -5.11 2.47 -21.95
CA ASP A 172 -6.47 2.88 -22.27
C ASP A 172 -6.52 4.37 -22.69
N GLY A 173 -7.46 4.68 -23.62
CA GLY A 173 -7.75 6.05 -24.03
C GLY A 173 -8.83 6.69 -23.17
N ILE A 174 -8.83 8.02 -23.05
CA ILE A 174 -9.78 8.76 -22.17
C ILE A 174 -11.25 8.42 -22.49
N PRO A 175 -11.72 8.46 -23.77
CA PRO A 175 -13.10 8.10 -24.09
C PRO A 175 -13.44 6.64 -23.75
N ALA A 176 -12.51 5.72 -24.01
CA ALA A 176 -12.69 4.30 -23.71
C ALA A 176 -12.76 4.06 -22.20
N ALA A 177 -11.89 4.66 -21.39
CA ALA A 177 -11.91 4.56 -19.95
C ALA A 177 -13.23 5.02 -19.34
N ILE A 178 -13.78 6.13 -19.83
CA ILE A 178 -15.09 6.65 -19.40
C ILE A 178 -16.20 5.67 -19.74
N ALA A 179 -16.23 5.18 -20.99
CA ALA A 179 -17.22 4.21 -21.44
C ALA A 179 -17.13 2.89 -20.63
N THR A 180 -15.91 2.43 -20.38
CA THR A 180 -15.63 1.22 -19.57
C THR A 180 -16.13 1.39 -18.13
N LYS A 181 -15.84 2.53 -17.50
CA LYS A 181 -16.34 2.80 -16.14
C LYS A 181 -17.86 2.85 -16.10
N GLN A 182 -18.49 3.54 -17.04
CA GLN A 182 -19.95 3.60 -17.14
C GLN A 182 -20.56 2.21 -17.37
N GLY A 183 -19.98 1.42 -18.26
CA GLY A 183 -20.41 0.06 -18.56
C GLY A 183 -20.24 -0.92 -17.39
N SER A 184 -19.23 -0.73 -16.55
CA SER A 184 -19.00 -1.54 -15.35
C SER A 184 -19.98 -1.23 -14.20
N GLY A 185 -20.70 -0.10 -14.24
CA GLY A 185 -21.59 0.35 -13.18
C GLY A 185 -20.84 0.77 -11.89
N LEU A 186 -19.55 1.04 -11.96
CA LEU A 186 -18.76 1.46 -10.79
C LEU A 186 -19.11 2.89 -10.37
N ASP A 187 -19.84 3.01 -9.28
CA ASP A 187 -20.11 4.25 -8.55
C ASP A 187 -20.01 3.96 -7.05
N SER A 188 -18.86 4.22 -6.45
CA SER A 188 -18.60 3.81 -5.07
C SER A 188 -17.61 4.75 -4.39
N TYR A 189 -17.95 5.16 -3.17
CA TYR A 189 -17.02 5.87 -2.29
C TYR A 189 -15.95 4.94 -1.70
N SER A 190 -16.17 3.63 -1.69
CA SER A 190 -15.21 2.64 -1.15
C SER A 190 -14.12 2.24 -2.13
N ALA A 191 -14.14 2.79 -3.35
CA ALA A 191 -13.15 2.48 -4.37
C ALA A 191 -12.62 3.74 -5.05
N LYS A 192 -11.35 3.73 -5.43
CA LYS A 192 -10.68 4.71 -6.27
C LYS A 192 -10.28 4.03 -7.57
N LEU A 193 -10.71 4.57 -8.69
CA LEU A 193 -10.31 4.09 -10.00
C LEU A 193 -9.19 4.96 -10.57
N MET A 194 -8.05 4.36 -10.81
CA MET A 194 -6.93 5.00 -11.50
C MET A 194 -7.06 4.80 -13.02
N PHE A 195 -6.76 5.83 -13.77
CA PHE A 195 -6.73 5.77 -15.22
C PHE A 195 -5.70 4.75 -15.72
N GLY A 196 -5.98 4.09 -16.84
CA GLY A 196 -5.14 3.05 -17.44
C GLY A 196 -3.86 3.56 -18.11
N ASP A 197 -3.42 4.77 -17.82
CA ASP A 197 -2.08 5.29 -18.15
C ASP A 197 -1.07 4.75 -17.14
N TRP A 198 -0.59 3.52 -17.39
CA TRP A 198 0.33 2.85 -16.48
C TRP A 198 1.66 3.58 -16.40
N VAL A 199 2.38 3.38 -15.27
CA VAL A 199 3.58 4.13 -14.94
C VAL A 199 4.85 3.35 -15.19
N TYR A 200 5.88 4.04 -15.64
CA TYR A 200 7.24 3.52 -15.70
C TYR A 200 7.92 3.72 -14.36
N TRP A 201 8.39 2.64 -13.79
CA TRP A 201 9.08 2.60 -12.51
C TRP A 201 10.52 2.16 -12.68
N ASN A 202 11.44 2.92 -12.09
CA ASN A 202 12.83 2.51 -12.00
C ASN A 202 12.97 1.52 -10.82
N ASP A 203 13.03 0.23 -11.15
CA ASP A 203 13.16 -0.84 -10.16
C ASP A 203 14.58 -0.85 -9.60
N PRO A 204 14.79 -0.49 -8.32
CA PRO A 204 16.13 -0.41 -7.74
C PRO A 204 16.78 -1.79 -7.53
N VAL A 205 16.00 -2.87 -7.56
CA VAL A 205 16.52 -4.23 -7.37
C VAL A 205 17.09 -4.78 -8.68
N SER A 206 16.32 -4.66 -9.76
CA SER A 206 16.76 -5.14 -11.09
C SER A 206 17.59 -4.10 -11.86
N GLY A 207 17.57 -2.84 -11.45
CA GLY A 207 18.19 -1.72 -12.16
C GLY A 207 17.54 -1.41 -13.52
N THR A 208 16.32 -1.90 -13.76
CA THR A 208 15.60 -1.73 -15.02
C THR A 208 14.34 -0.88 -14.85
N ILE A 209 13.95 -0.21 -15.92
CA ILE A 209 12.66 0.48 -15.96
C ILE A 209 11.59 -0.54 -16.34
N ARG A 210 10.57 -0.65 -15.50
CA ARG A 210 9.44 -1.57 -15.68
C ARG A 210 8.13 -0.79 -15.81
N LEU A 211 7.24 -1.27 -16.67
CA LEU A 211 5.87 -0.78 -16.74
C LEU A 211 5.03 -1.51 -15.69
N VAL A 212 4.39 -0.77 -14.81
CA VAL A 212 3.57 -1.29 -13.71
C VAL A 212 2.29 -0.49 -13.57
N SER A 213 1.26 -1.08 -12.96
CA SER A 213 0.01 -0.38 -12.70
C SER A 213 0.18 0.77 -11.70
N PRO A 214 -0.62 1.83 -11.78
CA PRO A 214 -0.56 2.96 -10.85
C PRO A 214 -1.00 2.61 -9.43
N GLN A 215 -1.70 1.49 -9.23
CA GLN A 215 -2.31 1.08 -7.96
C GLN A 215 -1.32 1.03 -6.80
N GLY A 216 -0.15 0.39 -7.01
CA GLY A 216 0.85 0.20 -5.96
C GLY A 216 1.40 1.52 -5.43
N PHE A 217 1.65 2.48 -6.32
CA PHE A 217 2.14 3.82 -5.95
C PHE A 217 1.10 4.61 -5.14
N VAL A 218 -0.16 4.57 -5.60
CA VAL A 218 -1.25 5.28 -4.93
C VAL A 218 -1.56 4.65 -3.58
N ALA A 219 -1.65 3.32 -3.50
CA ALA A 219 -1.87 2.61 -2.25
C ALA A 219 -0.73 2.84 -1.25
N GLY A 220 0.53 2.74 -1.70
CA GLY A 220 1.71 3.01 -0.88
C GLY A 220 1.74 4.46 -0.37
N ARG A 221 1.35 5.42 -1.22
CA ARG A 221 1.27 6.82 -0.79
C ARG A 221 0.17 7.04 0.23
N LEU A 222 -1.03 6.50 0.00
CA LEU A 222 -2.14 6.57 0.95
C LEU A 222 -1.82 5.89 2.28
N ALA A 223 -1.13 4.75 2.26
CA ALA A 223 -0.69 4.05 3.48
C ALA A 223 0.27 4.88 4.33
N ASN A 224 1.05 5.78 3.71
CA ASN A 224 1.99 6.68 4.38
C ASN A 224 1.38 8.03 4.79
N LEU A 225 0.09 8.25 4.53
CA LEU A 225 -0.64 9.46 4.90
C LEU A 225 -1.65 9.15 6.00
N SER A 226 -1.83 10.08 6.92
CA SER A 226 -2.92 9.98 7.90
C SER A 226 -4.29 10.04 7.20
N PRO A 227 -5.34 9.46 7.80
CA PRO A 227 -6.63 9.23 7.13
C PRO A 227 -7.31 10.51 6.60
N GLU A 228 -7.12 11.64 7.25
CA GLU A 228 -7.70 12.93 6.84
C GLU A 228 -7.00 13.56 5.63
N GLN A 229 -5.81 13.05 5.26
CA GLN A 229 -5.05 13.60 4.14
C GLN A 229 -5.45 12.95 2.82
N SER A 230 -5.57 13.79 1.78
CA SER A 230 -5.79 13.33 0.41
C SER A 230 -4.50 12.92 -0.28
N SER A 231 -4.61 12.00 -1.25
CA SER A 231 -3.53 11.67 -2.19
C SER A 231 -3.22 12.81 -3.17
N LEU A 232 -4.12 13.78 -3.31
CA LEU A 232 -3.98 14.91 -4.22
C LEU A 232 -2.65 15.63 -4.02
N ASN A 233 -1.94 15.86 -5.11
CA ASN A 233 -0.72 16.66 -5.14
C ASN A 233 0.38 16.18 -4.16
N LYS A 234 0.46 14.87 -3.95
CA LYS A 234 1.52 14.25 -3.14
C LYS A 234 2.54 13.54 -4.05
N PRO A 235 3.86 13.76 -3.84
CA PRO A 235 4.89 13.12 -4.66
C PRO A 235 4.83 11.60 -4.60
N LEU A 236 4.99 10.95 -5.76
CA LEU A 236 5.14 9.51 -5.91
C LEU A 236 6.61 9.25 -6.30
N TYR A 237 7.33 8.55 -5.45
CA TYR A 237 8.75 8.32 -5.64
C TYR A 237 9.01 7.08 -6.50
N GLY A 238 10.05 7.16 -7.37
CA GLY A 238 10.44 6.08 -8.27
C GLY A 238 9.68 6.03 -9.60
N VAL A 239 8.62 6.81 -9.77
CA VAL A 239 7.95 6.99 -11.06
C VAL A 239 8.83 7.86 -11.95
N VAL A 240 9.17 7.37 -13.15
CA VAL A 240 10.01 8.07 -14.13
C VAL A 240 9.26 8.47 -15.39
N GLY A 241 8.03 7.99 -15.57
CA GLY A 241 7.18 8.30 -16.73
C GLY A 241 5.86 7.57 -16.68
N THR A 242 5.03 7.78 -17.71
CA THR A 242 3.79 7.02 -17.94
C THR A 242 3.74 6.56 -19.40
N GLN A 243 2.83 5.66 -19.74
CA GLN A 243 2.67 5.22 -21.14
C GLN A 243 2.38 6.40 -22.08
N ARG A 244 1.62 7.38 -21.60
CA ARG A 244 1.28 8.59 -22.36
C ARG A 244 2.44 9.58 -22.44
N ALA A 245 3.11 9.84 -21.33
CA ALA A 245 4.20 10.81 -21.28
C ALA A 245 5.55 10.26 -21.70
N GLY A 246 5.68 8.92 -21.82
CA GLY A 246 6.93 8.24 -22.09
C GLY A 246 7.92 8.27 -20.91
N VAL A 247 9.11 7.73 -21.13
CA VAL A 247 10.24 7.82 -20.20
C VAL A 247 11.13 8.99 -20.57
N PRO A 248 12.02 9.48 -19.68
CA PRO A 248 12.99 10.52 -19.99
C PRO A 248 13.83 10.15 -21.22
N GLY A 249 13.91 11.07 -22.18
CA GLY A 249 14.63 10.86 -23.44
C GLY A 249 13.84 10.15 -24.55
N SER A 250 12.60 9.72 -24.29
CA SER A 250 11.70 9.24 -25.35
C SER A 250 11.17 10.39 -26.20
N ALA A 251 10.72 10.08 -27.42
CA ALA A 251 10.04 11.05 -28.29
C ALA A 251 8.61 11.37 -27.80
N GLN A 252 8.06 10.60 -26.88
CA GLN A 252 6.77 10.80 -26.28
C GLN A 252 6.88 11.77 -25.09
N THR A 253 6.19 12.90 -25.17
CA THR A 253 6.17 13.93 -24.11
C THR A 253 4.79 14.52 -23.93
N THR A 254 3.74 13.73 -24.17
CA THR A 254 2.36 14.22 -24.17
C THR A 254 1.82 14.29 -22.73
N GLY A 255 1.83 15.47 -22.15
CA GLY A 255 1.16 15.74 -20.88
C GLY A 255 -0.37 15.76 -21.00
N TYR A 256 -1.05 15.88 -19.89
CA TYR A 256 -2.50 16.08 -19.85
C TYR A 256 -2.84 17.55 -19.99
N SER A 257 -3.78 17.89 -20.84
CA SER A 257 -4.42 19.20 -20.84
C SER A 257 -5.39 19.33 -19.66
N THR A 258 -5.67 20.58 -19.27
CA THR A 258 -6.65 20.87 -18.20
C THR A 258 -8.04 20.30 -18.52
N ALA A 259 -8.44 20.31 -19.80
CA ALA A 259 -9.72 19.78 -20.22
C ALA A 259 -9.78 18.25 -20.09
N GLU A 260 -8.72 17.53 -20.45
CA GLU A 260 -8.62 16.08 -20.28
C GLU A 260 -8.66 15.68 -18.80
N LEU A 261 -7.91 16.40 -17.95
CA LEU A 261 -7.95 16.17 -16.50
C LEU A 261 -9.36 16.42 -15.95
N ALA A 262 -10.00 17.53 -16.33
CA ALA A 262 -11.36 17.82 -15.89
C ALA A 262 -12.35 16.73 -16.34
N THR A 263 -12.17 16.19 -17.54
CA THR A 263 -13.02 15.12 -18.08
C THR A 263 -12.85 13.82 -17.30
N LEU A 264 -11.62 13.39 -17.03
CA LEU A 264 -11.35 12.18 -16.24
C LEU A 264 -11.89 12.32 -14.81
N LEU A 265 -11.52 13.39 -14.13
CA LEU A 265 -11.92 13.64 -12.73
C LEU A 265 -13.43 13.80 -12.58
N GLY A 266 -14.08 14.48 -13.53
CA GLY A 266 -15.55 14.63 -13.57
C GLY A 266 -16.30 13.31 -13.74
N ASN A 267 -15.64 12.28 -14.26
CA ASN A 267 -16.15 10.91 -14.36
C ASN A 267 -15.67 9.99 -13.22
N GLY A 268 -15.03 10.53 -12.18
CA GLY A 268 -14.55 9.75 -11.03
C GLY A 268 -13.40 8.78 -11.39
N ILE A 269 -12.56 9.16 -12.35
CA ILE A 269 -11.34 8.46 -12.75
C ILE A 269 -10.17 9.37 -12.39
N ASP A 270 -9.30 8.92 -11.48
CA ASP A 270 -8.14 9.69 -11.06
C ASP A 270 -6.90 9.32 -11.88
N VAL A 271 -5.91 10.20 -11.93
CA VAL A 271 -4.77 10.08 -12.82
C VAL A 271 -3.47 10.50 -12.14
N ILE A 272 -2.36 9.84 -12.49
CA ILE A 272 -1.02 10.28 -12.14
C ILE A 272 -0.51 11.20 -13.23
N ALA A 273 -0.08 12.41 -12.88
CA ALA A 273 0.40 13.41 -13.80
C ALA A 273 1.66 14.13 -13.30
N ASN A 274 2.38 14.79 -14.22
CA ASN A 274 3.50 15.68 -13.99
C ASN A 274 3.48 16.75 -15.10
N PRO A 275 3.54 18.07 -14.82
CA PRO A 275 3.74 18.66 -13.51
C PRO A 275 2.49 18.63 -12.62
N GLN A 276 2.72 18.71 -11.31
CA GLN A 276 1.68 18.97 -10.30
C GLN A 276 1.64 20.49 -9.97
N PRO A 277 0.54 20.99 -9.39
CA PRO A 277 0.45 22.40 -9.01
C PRO A 277 1.57 22.90 -8.09
N ALA A 278 2.12 22.03 -7.23
CA ALA A 278 3.22 22.39 -6.32
C ALA A 278 4.62 22.25 -6.92
N GLY A 279 4.77 21.71 -8.15
CA GLY A 279 6.06 21.53 -8.79
C GLY A 279 6.11 20.43 -9.83
N SER A 280 7.31 20.19 -10.36
CA SER A 280 7.56 19.14 -11.35
C SER A 280 7.87 17.81 -10.67
N PHE A 281 6.85 17.05 -10.33
CA PHE A 281 6.93 15.69 -9.80
C PHE A 281 5.71 14.87 -10.27
N TRP A 282 5.83 13.55 -10.19
CA TRP A 282 4.72 12.63 -10.44
C TRP A 282 3.82 12.55 -9.21
N GLY A 283 2.54 12.72 -9.38
CA GLY A 283 1.57 12.67 -8.28
C GLY A 283 0.15 12.46 -8.77
N VAL A 284 -0.73 12.12 -7.84
CA VAL A 284 -2.17 11.97 -8.08
C VAL A 284 -2.80 13.34 -8.28
N ARG A 285 -3.66 13.49 -9.30
CA ARG A 285 -4.20 14.79 -9.71
C ARG A 285 -5.58 15.10 -9.15
N GLY A 286 -6.39 14.11 -8.79
CA GLY A 286 -7.75 14.32 -8.29
C GLY A 286 -7.89 14.17 -6.79
N GLY A 287 -7.35 13.12 -6.21
CA GLY A 287 -7.58 12.77 -4.80
C GLY A 287 -9.03 12.35 -4.53
N HIS A 288 -9.71 11.82 -5.57
CA HIS A 288 -11.10 11.41 -5.51
C HIS A 288 -11.25 9.89 -5.51
N ASN A 289 -12.31 9.41 -4.90
CA ASN A 289 -12.84 8.06 -5.10
C ASN A 289 -13.72 8.02 -6.37
N SER A 290 -14.32 6.87 -6.65
CA SER A 290 -15.11 6.67 -7.87
C SER A 290 -16.58 7.09 -7.75
N SER A 291 -16.98 7.72 -6.64
CA SER A 291 -18.36 8.16 -6.44
C SER A 291 -18.71 9.39 -7.30
N SER A 292 -19.91 9.38 -7.85
CA SER A 292 -20.51 10.54 -8.52
C SER A 292 -21.02 11.60 -7.54
N GLY A 293 -21.13 11.27 -6.26
CA GLY A 293 -21.61 12.18 -5.21
C GLY A 293 -20.52 13.16 -4.75
N ALA A 294 -20.61 14.43 -5.13
CA ALA A 294 -19.62 15.44 -4.82
C ALA A 294 -19.35 15.65 -3.31
N SER A 295 -20.31 15.32 -2.44
CA SER A 295 -20.14 15.44 -0.98
C SER A 295 -19.36 14.29 -0.34
N VAL A 296 -19.10 13.20 -1.08
CA VAL A 296 -18.45 11.98 -0.57
C VAL A 296 -17.32 11.49 -1.46
N ASN A 297 -16.93 12.25 -2.50
CA ASN A 297 -15.97 11.81 -3.50
C ASN A 297 -14.48 11.99 -3.11
N GLY A 298 -14.17 12.62 -1.98
CA GLY A 298 -12.78 12.72 -1.50
C GLY A 298 -12.27 11.38 -0.96
N ASP A 299 -11.05 11.00 -1.31
CA ASP A 299 -10.41 9.79 -0.78
C ASP A 299 -10.14 9.88 0.74
N ASN A 300 -9.90 11.08 1.24
CA ASN A 300 -9.80 11.36 2.68
C ASN A 300 -11.14 11.12 3.40
N TYR A 301 -12.28 11.41 2.77
CA TYR A 301 -13.58 11.18 3.40
C TYR A 301 -13.83 9.69 3.65
N THR A 302 -13.58 8.86 2.66
CA THR A 302 -13.70 7.39 2.81
C THR A 302 -12.77 6.87 3.90
N ARG A 303 -11.50 7.24 3.82
CA ARG A 303 -10.46 6.73 4.73
C ARG A 303 -10.74 7.15 6.18
N LEU A 304 -11.10 8.40 6.38
CA LEU A 304 -11.40 8.93 7.71
C LEU A 304 -12.67 8.30 8.29
N THR A 305 -13.72 8.11 7.46
CA THR A 305 -14.93 7.40 7.88
C THR A 305 -14.61 5.97 8.31
N ASN A 306 -13.86 5.23 7.50
CA ASN A 306 -13.48 3.85 7.82
C ASN A 306 -12.63 3.77 9.09
N PHE A 307 -11.68 4.68 9.27
CA PHE A 307 -10.85 4.77 10.47
C PHE A 307 -11.68 5.04 11.73
N ILE A 308 -12.57 6.03 11.68
CA ILE A 308 -13.44 6.37 12.82
C ILE A 308 -14.37 5.20 13.13
N ALA A 309 -15.02 4.62 12.11
CA ALA A 309 -15.95 3.50 12.29
C ALA A 309 -15.27 2.27 12.91
N ALA A 310 -14.09 1.89 12.41
CA ALA A 310 -13.31 0.76 12.94
C ALA A 310 -12.88 1.01 14.39
N THR A 311 -12.39 2.23 14.70
CA THR A 311 -11.95 2.59 16.04
C THR A 311 -13.11 2.62 17.04
N LEU A 312 -14.24 3.21 16.66
CA LEU A 312 -15.44 3.22 17.50
C LEU A 312 -15.96 1.80 17.71
N SER A 313 -16.04 0.98 16.67
CA SER A 313 -16.50 -0.41 16.78
C SER A 313 -15.62 -1.22 17.74
N ALA A 314 -14.29 -1.13 17.60
CA ALA A 314 -13.36 -1.80 18.50
C ALA A 314 -13.46 -1.28 19.95
N GLY A 315 -13.54 0.04 20.11
CA GLY A 315 -13.64 0.67 21.45
C GLY A 315 -14.95 0.37 22.16
N MET A 316 -16.05 0.19 21.41
CA MET A 316 -17.37 -0.13 22.02
C MET A 316 -17.49 -1.59 22.47
N GLY A 317 -16.60 -2.47 22.03
CA GLY A 317 -16.58 -3.88 22.47
C GLY A 317 -16.55 -4.07 23.99
N GLN A 318 -15.94 -3.16 24.73
CA GLN A 318 -15.88 -3.19 26.20
C GLN A 318 -17.26 -3.05 26.90
N TYR A 319 -18.25 -2.54 26.19
CA TYR A 319 -19.61 -2.35 26.74
C TYR A 319 -20.53 -3.53 26.44
N VAL A 320 -20.14 -4.45 25.56
CA VAL A 320 -20.89 -5.67 25.26
C VAL A 320 -20.91 -6.56 26.50
N GLY A 321 -22.11 -7.07 26.84
CA GLY A 321 -22.32 -7.89 28.04
C GLY A 321 -22.61 -7.10 29.33
N GLN A 322 -22.60 -5.75 29.29
CA GLN A 322 -23.01 -4.94 30.44
C GLN A 322 -24.54 -4.75 30.50
N VAL A 323 -25.07 -4.57 31.72
CA VAL A 323 -26.49 -4.29 31.92
C VAL A 323 -26.87 -2.95 31.30
N ILE A 324 -27.88 -2.94 30.45
CA ILE A 324 -28.38 -1.73 29.79
C ILE A 324 -29.05 -0.83 30.81
N SER A 325 -28.57 0.39 30.94
CA SER A 325 -29.06 1.41 31.86
C SER A 325 -28.77 2.81 31.30
N ALA A 326 -29.41 3.83 31.85
CA ALA A 326 -29.06 5.23 31.53
C ALA A 326 -27.59 5.55 31.77
N GLY A 327 -26.98 4.97 32.81
CA GLY A 327 -25.56 5.11 33.09
C GLY A 327 -24.66 4.45 32.03
N LEU A 328 -25.09 3.34 31.44
CA LEU A 328 -24.37 2.72 30.31
C LEU A 328 -24.40 3.64 29.08
N PHE A 329 -25.55 4.19 28.71
CA PHE A 329 -25.68 5.13 27.61
C PHE A 329 -24.75 6.35 27.77
N GLN A 330 -24.70 6.92 28.96
CA GLN A 330 -23.81 8.04 29.27
C GLN A 330 -22.32 7.67 29.11
N ARG A 331 -21.89 6.49 29.59
CA ARG A 331 -20.53 6.04 29.43
C ARG A 331 -20.15 5.84 27.97
N ILE A 332 -21.00 5.17 27.17
CA ILE A 332 -20.79 4.98 25.74
C ILE A 332 -20.64 6.34 25.04
N ARG A 333 -21.61 7.25 25.29
CA ARG A 333 -21.58 8.60 24.71
C ARG A 333 -20.30 9.37 25.10
N SER A 334 -19.92 9.34 26.37
CA SER A 334 -18.74 10.03 26.89
C SER A 334 -17.45 9.50 26.26
N THR A 335 -17.30 8.18 26.10
CA THR A 335 -16.14 7.57 25.45
C THR A 335 -16.02 7.97 23.99
N GLN A 336 -17.12 7.97 23.25
CA GLN A 336 -17.13 8.39 21.84
C GLN A 336 -16.84 9.89 21.70
N LEU A 337 -17.42 10.74 22.55
CA LEU A 337 -17.15 12.17 22.58
C LEU A 337 -15.68 12.45 22.89
N SER A 338 -15.09 11.76 23.89
CA SER A 338 -13.68 11.89 24.25
C SER A 338 -12.75 11.52 23.09
N PHE A 339 -13.05 10.45 22.37
CA PHE A 339 -12.30 10.06 21.18
C PHE A 339 -12.37 11.13 20.08
N LEU A 340 -13.58 11.58 19.72
CA LEU A 340 -13.77 12.60 18.67
C LEU A 340 -13.15 13.95 19.07
N GLN A 341 -13.21 14.31 20.35
CA GLN A 341 -12.52 15.49 20.89
C GLN A 341 -11.00 15.37 20.77
N GLY A 342 -10.46 14.16 20.98
CA GLY A 342 -9.05 13.87 20.76
C GLY A 342 -8.63 14.08 19.30
N LEU A 343 -9.46 13.64 18.32
CA LEU A 343 -9.22 13.88 16.90
C LEU A 343 -9.30 15.38 16.54
N LEU A 344 -10.23 16.12 17.13
CA LEU A 344 -10.32 17.58 16.99
C LEU A 344 -9.06 18.25 17.54
N GLY A 345 -8.58 17.85 18.72
CA GLY A 345 -7.36 18.38 19.32
C GLY A 345 -6.09 18.11 18.52
N GLN A 346 -6.08 17.01 17.74
CA GLN A 346 -4.99 16.67 16.81
C GLN A 346 -5.11 17.36 15.43
N GLY A 347 -6.18 18.13 15.18
CA GLY A 347 -6.43 18.77 13.90
C GLY A 347 -6.89 17.84 12.78
N ILE A 348 -7.22 16.56 13.10
CA ILE A 348 -7.77 15.58 12.15
C ILE A 348 -9.21 15.94 11.78
N LEU A 349 -9.97 16.42 12.76
CA LEU A 349 -11.29 17.00 12.58
C LEU A 349 -11.23 18.51 12.77
N GLY A 350 -12.14 19.22 12.10
CA GLY A 350 -12.25 20.67 12.24
C GLY A 350 -13.41 21.23 11.46
N SER A 351 -13.71 22.51 11.68
CA SER A 351 -14.64 23.27 10.87
C SER A 351 -14.09 24.67 10.63
N ILE A 352 -14.45 25.25 9.47
CA ILE A 352 -13.98 26.60 9.07
C ILE A 352 -14.54 27.69 10.01
N ASP A 353 -15.75 27.47 10.54
CA ASP A 353 -16.45 28.42 11.41
C ASP A 353 -16.11 28.25 12.91
N GLY A 354 -15.20 27.33 13.25
CA GLY A 354 -14.83 27.03 14.63
C GLY A 354 -15.89 26.26 15.43
N SER A 355 -16.99 25.85 14.81
CA SER A 355 -18.00 25.02 15.46
C SER A 355 -17.47 23.60 15.71
N VAL A 356 -18.02 22.91 16.73
CA VAL A 356 -17.68 21.51 16.99
C VAL A 356 -18.17 20.65 15.81
N PRO A 357 -17.26 19.92 15.13
CA PRO A 357 -17.60 19.22 13.88
C PRO A 357 -18.22 17.85 14.09
N PHE A 358 -18.69 17.53 15.27
CA PHE A 358 -19.29 16.23 15.56
C PHE A 358 -20.39 16.30 16.62
N SER A 359 -21.28 15.32 16.59
CA SER A 359 -22.26 15.08 17.64
C SER A 359 -22.41 13.59 17.90
N VAL A 360 -22.77 13.21 19.12
CA VAL A 360 -23.05 11.82 19.52
C VAL A 360 -24.33 11.77 20.32
N VAL A 361 -25.24 10.92 19.90
CA VAL A 361 -26.49 10.61 20.59
C VAL A 361 -26.48 9.15 21.02
N CYS A 362 -26.55 8.90 22.30
CA CYS A 362 -26.76 7.58 22.89
C CYS A 362 -27.55 7.77 24.20
N ASP A 363 -28.86 7.73 24.07
CA ASP A 363 -29.81 7.90 25.18
C ASP A 363 -31.15 7.24 24.87
N ALA A 364 -32.18 7.51 25.65
CA ALA A 364 -33.51 6.93 25.46
C ALA A 364 -34.18 7.35 24.14
N SER A 365 -33.76 8.47 23.50
CA SER A 365 -34.40 8.94 22.26
C SER A 365 -34.07 8.03 21.06
N ASN A 366 -32.87 7.46 21.01
CA ASN A 366 -32.45 6.51 19.96
C ASN A 366 -32.39 5.04 20.43
N ASN A 367 -32.75 4.77 21.72
CA ASN A 367 -32.82 3.43 22.30
C ASN A 367 -34.22 3.17 22.92
N PRO A 368 -35.26 2.98 22.10
CA PRO A 368 -36.60 2.68 22.62
C PRO A 368 -36.65 1.34 23.35
N ALA A 369 -37.55 1.23 24.32
CA ALA A 369 -37.70 0.05 25.21
C ALA A 369 -37.79 -1.29 24.44
N ALA A 370 -38.46 -1.31 23.29
CA ALA A 370 -38.54 -2.51 22.44
C ALA A 370 -37.17 -3.00 21.93
N ARG A 371 -36.27 -2.10 21.62
CA ARG A 371 -34.89 -2.44 21.17
C ARG A 371 -34.02 -2.84 22.35
N VAL A 372 -34.11 -2.08 23.44
CA VAL A 372 -33.41 -2.38 24.70
C VAL A 372 -33.80 -3.73 25.26
N GLY A 373 -35.11 -4.09 25.18
CA GLY A 373 -35.59 -5.40 25.60
C GLY A 373 -35.03 -6.58 24.80
N LEU A 374 -34.54 -6.35 23.59
CA LEU A 374 -33.82 -7.33 22.76
C LEU A 374 -32.31 -7.34 22.97
N GLY A 375 -31.79 -6.53 23.91
CA GLY A 375 -30.38 -6.45 24.21
C GLY A 375 -29.56 -5.55 23.27
N TYR A 376 -30.21 -4.69 22.47
CA TYR A 376 -29.50 -3.79 21.55
C TYR A 376 -29.32 -2.39 22.16
N VAL A 377 -28.12 -1.83 21.95
CA VAL A 377 -27.81 -0.42 22.23
C VAL A 377 -27.36 0.22 20.92
N GLN A 378 -27.97 1.36 20.59
CA GLN A 378 -27.60 2.19 19.44
C GLN A 378 -26.93 3.47 19.91
N SER A 379 -25.85 3.84 19.22
CA SER A 379 -25.23 5.15 19.32
C SER A 379 -25.09 5.74 17.94
N ASP A 380 -25.52 7.00 17.78
CA ASP A 380 -25.48 7.72 16.50
C ASP A 380 -24.39 8.80 16.61
N ALA A 381 -23.32 8.63 15.86
CA ALA A 381 -22.24 9.61 15.74
C ALA A 381 -22.30 10.29 14.37
N GLN A 382 -22.33 11.60 14.37
CA GLN A 382 -22.24 12.44 13.17
C GLN A 382 -20.95 13.21 13.19
N VAL A 383 -20.23 13.23 12.08
CA VAL A 383 -18.91 13.89 11.95
C VAL A 383 -18.88 14.69 10.66
N ARG A 384 -18.46 15.96 10.77
CA ARG A 384 -18.18 16.81 9.61
C ARG A 384 -16.68 16.79 9.33
N TYR A 385 -16.33 16.55 8.08
CA TYR A 385 -14.94 16.55 7.62
C TYR A 385 -14.55 17.88 7.00
N GLN A 386 -13.28 18.22 7.08
CA GLN A 386 -12.71 19.36 6.38
C GLN A 386 -12.53 19.01 4.90
N ALA A 387 -12.89 19.98 4.03
CA ALA A 387 -12.65 19.84 2.60
C ALA A 387 -11.17 20.04 2.27
N ILE A 388 -10.70 19.34 1.24
CA ILE A 388 -9.36 19.55 0.67
C ILE A 388 -9.43 20.67 -0.35
N ASN A 389 -8.43 21.55 -0.37
CA ASN A 389 -8.31 22.58 -1.41
C ASN A 389 -7.85 21.91 -2.73
N GLU A 390 -8.77 21.79 -3.67
CA GLU A 390 -8.51 21.17 -4.99
C GLU A 390 -8.17 22.20 -6.06
N ARG A 391 -8.63 23.44 -5.90
CA ARG A 391 -8.49 24.50 -6.91
C ARG A 391 -8.23 25.83 -6.23
N PHE A 392 -7.21 26.51 -6.70
CA PHE A 392 -6.90 27.87 -6.28
C PHE A 392 -7.24 28.82 -7.42
N ILE A 393 -8.11 29.78 -7.15
CA ILE A 393 -8.54 30.79 -8.13
C ILE A 393 -7.92 32.13 -7.74
N VAL A 394 -7.14 32.71 -8.65
CA VAL A 394 -6.59 34.04 -8.51
C VAL A 394 -7.29 34.95 -9.49
N ASN A 395 -8.01 35.90 -8.97
CA ASN A 395 -8.53 37.03 -9.79
C ASN A 395 -7.47 38.11 -9.83
N LEU A 396 -6.90 38.34 -11.00
CA LEU A 396 -5.90 39.38 -11.23
C LEU A 396 -6.49 40.42 -12.17
N GLU A 397 -6.55 41.67 -11.71
CA GLU A 397 -6.90 42.80 -12.50
C GLU A 397 -5.65 43.67 -12.73
N GLY A 398 -5.29 43.89 -13.98
CA GLY A 398 -4.11 44.66 -14.37
C GLY A 398 -4.44 45.63 -15.47
N GLY A 399 -4.00 46.90 -15.34
CA GLY A 399 -4.20 47.94 -16.33
C GLY A 399 -3.74 49.32 -15.84
N GLN A 400 -3.64 50.29 -16.75
CA GLN A 400 -3.18 51.65 -16.42
C GLN A 400 -4.15 52.41 -15.51
N THR A 401 -5.42 52.00 -15.45
CA THR A 401 -6.49 52.66 -14.68
C THR A 401 -6.92 51.89 -13.43
N VAL A 402 -6.25 50.76 -13.12
CA VAL A 402 -6.57 49.93 -11.95
C VAL A 402 -6.10 50.63 -10.68
N GLN A 403 -7.02 50.89 -9.75
CA GLN A 403 -6.67 51.41 -8.42
C GLN A 403 -6.21 50.28 -7.51
N VAL A 404 -4.94 50.32 -7.10
CA VAL A 404 -4.38 49.37 -6.12
C VAL A 404 -4.76 49.84 -4.72
N THR A 405 -5.76 49.19 -4.13
CA THR A 405 -6.08 49.34 -2.70
C THR A 405 -5.21 48.40 -1.87
N ARG A 406 -4.30 48.97 -1.07
CA ARG A 406 -3.59 48.18 -0.05
C ARG A 406 -4.49 47.99 1.17
N GLN A 407 -4.87 46.77 1.47
CA GLN A 407 -5.38 46.45 2.80
C GLN A 407 -4.18 46.34 3.75
N THR A 408 -4.12 47.25 4.72
CA THR A 408 -3.25 47.11 5.89
C THR A 408 -3.85 45.98 6.76
N LEU A 409 -3.12 44.88 6.93
CA LEU A 409 -3.47 43.87 7.92
C LEU A 409 -3.52 44.52 9.30
N PRO A 410 -4.52 44.22 10.14
CA PRO A 410 -4.52 44.68 11.54
C PRO A 410 -3.24 44.21 12.20
N THR A 411 -2.50 45.17 12.77
CA THR A 411 -1.29 44.88 13.58
C THR A 411 -1.67 43.96 14.73
N GLY A 412 -1.33 42.66 14.62
CA GLY A 412 -1.56 41.71 15.71
C GLY A 412 -1.82 40.26 15.32
N GLN A 413 -1.88 39.92 14.05
CA GLN A 413 -1.89 38.48 13.65
C GLN A 413 -0.54 38.11 13.04
N VAL A 414 0.26 37.44 13.86
CA VAL A 414 1.41 36.66 13.39
C VAL A 414 0.83 35.35 12.83
N VAL A 415 1.05 35.09 11.55
CA VAL A 415 0.74 33.83 10.87
C VAL A 415 1.73 32.77 11.31
#